data_e19a0c2a232c244ffefd9d63802e13f7
#
_entry.id   e19a0c2a232c244ffefd9d63802e13f7
#
_cell.length_a   1.000
_cell.length_b   1.000
_cell.length_c   1.000
_cell.angle_alpha   90.00
_cell.angle_beta   90.00
_cell.angle_gamma   90.00
#
_symmetry.space_group_name_H-M   'P 1'
#
loop_
_entity.id
_entity.type
_entity.pdbx_description
1 polymer ?
#
loop_
_entity_poly.entity_id
_entity_poly.type
_entity_poly.pdbx_seq_one_letter_code
_entity_poly.pdbx_strand_id
1 'polypeptide(L)'
;MTESNEPSGRWIIEGDLSSYFDTVHHRLLMKCVRKRINCRRFNDLLWRFIKAGHIERNLFCATSEGVPQGGVISPLLSNIMLNEFDQYLDKCYLSKKARKDRWYWNHSIKIKRKPAVEENRQWKPAVAYCRYADDFLVIVKGNKQQAEAIRDQ
;
A
#
# COMPACT_ATOMS: atom_id res chain seq x y z
N MET A 1 -27.38 -20.41 15.76
CA MET A 1 -26.30 -19.59 15.13
C MET A 1 -25.00 -20.36 15.30
N THR A 2 -24.65 -21.13 14.32
CA THR A 2 -23.43 -21.97 14.31
C THR A 2 -22.26 -21.06 13.96
N GLU A 3 -21.40 -20.79 14.95
CA GLU A 3 -20.06 -20.26 14.69
C GLU A 3 -19.34 -21.27 13.80
N SER A 4 -19.13 -20.92 12.55
CA SER A 4 -18.27 -21.69 11.64
C SER A 4 -16.85 -21.58 12.16
N ASN A 5 -16.39 -22.61 12.87
CA ASN A 5 -15.01 -22.84 13.26
C ASN A 5 -14.19 -23.17 12.00
N GLU A 6 -14.03 -22.19 11.09
CA GLU A 6 -13.09 -22.35 9.99
C GLU A 6 -11.67 -22.41 10.57
N PRO A 7 -10.87 -23.40 10.21
CA PRO A 7 -9.51 -23.53 10.74
C PRO A 7 -8.72 -22.27 10.38
N SER A 8 -8.03 -21.68 11.36
CA SER A 8 -7.16 -20.54 11.12
C SER A 8 -6.04 -20.96 10.17
N GLY A 9 -6.13 -20.51 8.93
CA GLY A 9 -5.19 -20.81 7.85
C GLY A 9 -4.22 -19.66 7.61
N ARG A 10 -3.40 -19.83 6.57
CA ARG A 10 -2.64 -18.74 5.95
C ARG A 10 -3.31 -18.43 4.63
N TRP A 11 -3.71 -17.17 4.46
CA TRP A 11 -4.32 -16.66 3.24
C TRP A 11 -3.33 -15.77 2.54
N ILE A 12 -3.23 -15.91 1.24
CA ILE A 12 -2.36 -15.09 0.41
C ILE A 12 -3.26 -14.19 -0.41
N ILE A 13 -3.01 -12.88 -0.31
CA ILE A 13 -3.59 -11.87 -1.18
C ILE A 13 -2.47 -11.46 -2.13
N GLU A 14 -2.64 -11.77 -3.39
CA GLU A 14 -1.77 -11.38 -4.47
C GLU A 14 -2.43 -10.24 -5.23
N GLY A 15 -1.68 -9.21 -5.55
CA GLY A 15 -2.16 -8.08 -6.30
C GLY A 15 -1.10 -7.54 -7.24
N ASP A 16 -1.55 -7.12 -8.40
CA ASP A 16 -0.81 -6.40 -9.42
C ASP A 16 -1.55 -5.09 -9.72
N LEU A 17 -0.81 -4.00 -9.80
CA LEU A 17 -1.37 -2.71 -10.17
C LEU A 17 -1.27 -2.55 -11.69
N SER A 18 -2.28 -3.07 -12.40
CA SER A 18 -2.31 -3.02 -13.86
C SER A 18 -2.15 -1.59 -14.39
N SER A 19 -1.26 -1.42 -15.39
CA SER A 19 -0.95 -0.12 -16.01
C SER A 19 -0.51 0.96 -15.02
N TYR A 20 0.13 0.55 -13.92
CA TYR A 20 0.51 1.48 -12.85
C TYR A 20 1.35 2.64 -13.35
N PHE A 21 2.35 2.38 -14.20
CA PHE A 21 3.22 3.41 -14.76
C PHE A 21 2.45 4.48 -15.56
N ASP A 22 1.36 4.08 -16.22
CA ASP A 22 0.55 4.95 -17.07
C ASP A 22 -0.48 5.76 -16.26
N THR A 23 -0.77 5.35 -15.04
CA THR A 23 -1.80 5.94 -14.17
C THR A 23 -1.26 6.77 -13.00
N VAL A 24 0.06 6.90 -12.86
CA VAL A 24 0.68 7.67 -11.78
C VAL A 24 0.26 9.13 -11.85
N HIS A 25 -0.48 9.59 -10.86
CA HIS A 25 -0.99 10.95 -10.80
C HIS A 25 0.14 11.95 -10.46
N HIS A 26 0.54 12.81 -11.41
CA HIS A 26 1.69 13.71 -11.31
C HIS A 26 1.69 14.61 -10.07
N ARG A 27 0.53 15.20 -9.71
CA ARG A 27 0.44 16.09 -8.54
C ARG A 27 0.64 15.33 -7.22
N LEU A 28 0.11 14.11 -7.11
CA LEU A 28 0.29 13.28 -5.93
C LEU A 28 1.74 12.83 -5.82
N LEU A 29 2.35 12.40 -6.92
CA LEU A 29 3.77 12.06 -6.97
C LEU A 29 4.64 13.23 -6.49
N MET A 30 4.41 14.43 -7.02
CA MET A 30 5.16 15.63 -6.61
C MET A 30 4.92 15.98 -5.13
N LYS A 31 3.74 15.71 -4.60
CA LYS A 31 3.47 15.85 -3.16
C LYS A 31 4.34 14.91 -2.34
N CYS A 32 4.49 13.66 -2.77
CA CYS A 32 5.36 12.67 -2.11
C CYS A 32 6.83 13.08 -2.20
N VAL A 33 7.30 13.52 -3.36
CA VAL A 33 8.68 14.01 -3.56
C VAL A 33 8.98 15.19 -2.63
N ARG A 34 8.09 16.19 -2.56
CA ARG A 34 8.25 17.38 -1.73
C ARG A 34 8.28 17.12 -0.23
N LYS A 35 7.76 15.98 0.23
CA LYS A 35 7.94 15.55 1.64
C LYS A 35 9.41 15.33 2.01
N ARG A 36 10.28 15.05 1.03
CA ARG A 36 11.69 14.70 1.22
C ARG A 36 12.65 15.72 0.62
N ILE A 37 12.29 16.31 -0.51
CA ILE A 37 13.14 17.24 -1.27
C ILE A 37 12.48 18.62 -1.31
N ASN A 38 12.99 19.56 -0.50
CA ASN A 38 12.48 20.93 -0.42
C ASN A 38 13.28 21.90 -1.31
N CYS A 39 13.82 21.43 -2.43
CA CYS A 39 14.52 22.26 -3.39
C CYS A 39 13.59 22.68 -4.53
N ARG A 40 13.23 23.96 -4.62
CA ARG A 40 12.32 24.48 -5.65
C ARG A 40 12.83 24.20 -7.06
N ARG A 41 14.11 24.49 -7.33
CA ARG A 41 14.72 24.28 -8.67
C ARG A 41 14.64 22.82 -9.10
N PHE A 42 14.94 21.89 -8.19
CA PHE A 42 14.82 20.45 -8.45
C PHE A 42 13.37 20.05 -8.73
N ASN A 43 12.44 20.51 -7.89
CA ASN A 43 11.03 20.16 -8.04
C ASN A 43 10.43 20.73 -9.36
N ASP A 44 10.85 21.93 -9.77
CA ASP A 44 10.42 22.53 -11.04
C ASP A 44 11.00 21.78 -12.24
N LEU A 45 12.27 21.33 -12.15
CA LEU A 45 12.89 20.51 -13.19
C LEU A 45 12.20 19.16 -13.31
N LEU A 46 11.97 18.48 -12.18
CA LEU A 46 11.29 17.18 -12.15
C LEU A 46 9.86 17.29 -12.71
N TRP A 47 9.15 18.35 -12.34
CA TRP A 47 7.80 18.61 -12.86
C TRP A 47 7.79 18.76 -14.39
N ARG A 48 8.74 19.52 -14.95
CA ARG A 48 8.89 19.66 -16.40
C ARG A 48 9.23 18.33 -17.06
N PHE A 49 10.10 17.53 -16.43
CA PHE A 49 10.46 16.20 -16.93
C PHE A 49 9.25 15.26 -16.99
N ILE A 50 8.46 15.19 -15.93
CA ILE A 50 7.27 14.33 -15.87
C ILE A 50 6.23 14.77 -16.92
N LYS A 51 6.09 16.08 -17.15
CA LYS A 51 5.15 16.64 -18.12
C LYS A 51 5.66 16.71 -19.57
N ALA A 52 6.92 16.41 -19.79
CA ALA A 52 7.51 16.53 -21.13
C ALA A 52 6.88 15.58 -22.16
N GLY A 53 6.14 14.56 -21.71
CA GLY A 53 5.60 13.54 -22.61
C GLY A 53 6.67 12.58 -23.11
N HIS A 54 6.30 11.77 -24.07
CA HIS A 54 7.20 10.82 -24.74
C HIS A 54 6.91 10.78 -26.25
N ILE A 55 7.86 10.26 -26.98
CA ILE A 55 7.69 10.05 -28.44
C ILE A 55 7.46 8.55 -28.62
N GLU A 56 6.31 8.19 -29.17
CA GLU A 56 5.99 6.83 -29.56
C GLU A 56 5.72 6.81 -31.08
N ARG A 57 6.41 5.92 -31.79
CA ARG A 57 6.28 5.77 -33.26
C ARG A 57 6.39 7.09 -34.02
N ASN A 58 7.35 7.95 -33.62
CA ASN A 58 7.57 9.29 -34.15
C ASN A 58 6.41 10.30 -33.91
N LEU A 59 5.47 9.98 -33.05
CA LEU A 59 4.41 10.90 -32.62
C LEU A 59 4.66 11.36 -31.18
N PHE A 60 4.50 12.66 -30.94
CA PHE A 60 4.58 13.23 -29.60
C PHE A 60 3.28 12.92 -28.83
N CYS A 61 3.42 12.22 -27.72
CA CYS A 61 2.34 11.93 -26.80
C CYS A 61 2.50 12.80 -25.54
N ALA A 62 1.63 13.78 -25.37
CA ALA A 62 1.56 14.54 -24.13
C ALA A 62 0.98 13.68 -23.02
N THR A 63 1.65 13.63 -21.86
CA THR A 63 1.18 12.89 -20.70
C THR A 63 0.50 13.81 -19.70
N SER A 64 -0.78 13.59 -19.42
CA SER A 64 -1.49 14.23 -18.30
C SER A 64 -1.28 13.46 -16.99
N GLU A 65 -1.04 12.15 -17.08
CA GLU A 65 -0.79 11.18 -16.01
C GLU A 65 0.28 10.20 -16.47
N GLY A 66 0.81 9.43 -15.53
CA GLY A 66 1.79 8.40 -15.79
C GLY A 66 3.23 8.90 -15.82
N VAL A 67 4.13 7.93 -15.80
CA VAL A 67 5.56 8.13 -16.01
C VAL A 67 6.01 7.29 -17.21
N PRO A 68 6.90 7.82 -18.09
CA PRO A 68 7.27 7.11 -19.30
C PRO A 68 7.80 5.71 -19.01
N GLN A 69 7.18 4.69 -19.61
CA GLN A 69 7.71 3.32 -19.55
C GLN A 69 9.08 3.28 -20.23
N GLY A 70 10.08 2.64 -19.58
CA GLY A 70 11.47 2.64 -20.06
C GLY A 70 12.27 3.90 -19.74
N GLY A 71 11.68 4.91 -19.14
CA GLY A 71 12.42 6.07 -18.61
C GLY A 71 13.32 5.69 -17.43
N VAL A 72 14.58 6.13 -17.44
CA VAL A 72 15.59 5.79 -16.41
C VAL A 72 15.13 6.12 -15.00
N ILE A 73 14.37 7.21 -14.82
CA ILE A 73 13.89 7.67 -13.52
C ILE A 73 12.51 7.08 -13.14
N SER A 74 11.78 6.51 -14.09
CA SER A 74 10.40 6.06 -13.89
C SER A 74 10.25 5.01 -12.78
N PRO A 75 11.12 3.99 -12.65
CA PRO A 75 11.03 3.04 -11.55
C PRO A 75 11.22 3.69 -10.17
N LEU A 76 12.08 4.72 -10.08
CA LEU A 76 12.26 5.46 -8.84
C LEU A 76 11.03 6.27 -8.47
N LEU A 77 10.43 6.97 -9.44
CA LEU A 77 9.23 7.77 -9.23
C LEU A 77 8.03 6.90 -8.83
N SER A 78 7.88 5.77 -9.49
CA SER A 78 6.86 4.76 -9.15
C SER A 78 7.03 4.24 -7.73
N ASN A 79 8.25 3.89 -7.32
CA ASN A 79 8.51 3.45 -5.97
C ASN A 79 8.30 4.53 -4.90
N ILE A 80 8.54 5.81 -5.22
CA ILE A 80 8.21 6.93 -4.32
C ILE A 80 6.71 6.98 -4.05
N MET A 81 5.89 6.78 -5.09
CA MET A 81 4.43 6.78 -4.94
C MET A 81 3.95 5.54 -4.19
N LEU A 82 4.44 4.34 -4.54
CA LEU A 82 4.10 3.08 -3.90
C LEU A 82 4.54 3.00 -2.43
N ASN A 83 5.55 3.78 -2.04
CA ASN A 83 5.93 3.89 -0.63
C ASN A 83 4.79 4.40 0.27
N GLU A 84 3.82 5.14 -0.23
CA GLU A 84 2.64 5.52 0.55
C GLU A 84 1.80 4.28 0.92
N PHE A 85 1.69 3.32 0.00
CA PHE A 85 1.04 2.03 0.27
C PHE A 85 1.85 1.19 1.28
N ASP A 86 3.18 1.12 1.12
CA ASP A 86 4.06 0.45 2.08
C ASP A 86 3.90 1.05 3.48
N GLN A 87 3.88 2.37 3.60
CA GLN A 87 3.70 3.10 4.86
C GLN A 87 2.31 2.84 5.48
N TYR A 88 1.28 2.74 4.66
CA TYR A 88 -0.06 2.41 5.11
C TYR A 88 -0.09 1.02 5.75
N LEU A 89 0.42 0.00 5.06
CA LEU A 89 0.47 -1.37 5.58
C LEU A 89 1.36 -1.48 6.82
N ASP A 90 2.52 -0.79 6.83
CA ASP A 90 3.39 -0.76 8.00
C ASP A 90 2.65 -0.19 9.22
N LYS A 91 2.01 0.96 9.06
CA LYS A 91 1.27 1.63 10.13
C LYS A 91 0.13 0.77 10.67
N CYS A 92 -0.63 0.11 9.78
CA CYS A 92 -1.81 -0.65 10.15
C CYS A 92 -1.49 -2.03 10.75
N TYR A 93 -0.44 -2.70 10.23
CA TYR A 93 -0.23 -4.12 10.50
C TYR A 93 1.19 -4.50 10.94
N LEU A 94 2.24 -3.84 10.46
CA LEU A 94 3.62 -4.31 10.58
C LEU A 94 4.44 -3.60 11.64
N SER A 95 4.17 -2.31 11.91
CA SER A 95 4.91 -1.51 12.89
C SER A 95 4.92 -2.14 14.28
N LYS A 96 5.93 -1.80 15.08
CA LYS A 96 6.01 -2.24 16.48
C LYS A 96 4.75 -1.86 17.27
N LYS A 97 4.19 -0.67 17.00
CA LYS A 97 2.95 -0.21 17.61
C LYS A 97 1.77 -1.08 17.17
N ALA A 98 1.58 -1.31 15.88
CA ALA A 98 0.51 -2.15 15.35
C ALA A 98 0.57 -3.59 15.89
N ARG A 99 1.80 -4.17 15.98
CA ARG A 99 2.01 -5.50 16.58
C ARG A 99 1.68 -5.53 18.06
N LYS A 100 2.03 -4.48 18.81
CA LYS A 100 1.72 -4.35 20.22
C LYS A 100 0.22 -4.20 20.44
N ASP A 101 -0.44 -3.34 19.68
CA ASP A 101 -1.88 -3.13 19.75
C ASP A 101 -2.63 -4.42 19.42
N ARG A 102 -2.20 -5.16 18.39
CA ARG A 102 -2.73 -6.49 18.07
C ARG A 102 -2.55 -7.48 19.21
N TRP A 103 -1.36 -7.49 19.84
CA TRP A 103 -1.09 -8.41 20.96
C TRP A 103 -2.00 -8.12 22.15
N TYR A 104 -2.13 -6.85 22.57
CA TYR A 104 -3.04 -6.45 23.63
C TYR A 104 -4.48 -6.80 23.31
N TRP A 105 -4.91 -6.52 22.11
CA TRP A 105 -6.25 -6.80 21.64
C TRP A 105 -6.59 -8.30 21.71
N ASN A 106 -5.72 -9.13 21.15
CA ASN A 106 -5.90 -10.57 21.14
C ASN A 106 -5.80 -11.17 22.53
N HIS A 107 -4.95 -10.64 23.40
CA HIS A 107 -4.78 -11.09 24.77
C HIS A 107 -5.97 -10.72 25.66
N SER A 108 -6.52 -9.53 25.49
CA SER A 108 -7.70 -9.08 26.21
C SER A 108 -8.93 -9.92 25.90
N ILE A 109 -9.08 -10.37 24.65
CA ILE A 109 -10.15 -11.31 24.26
C ILE A 109 -10.01 -12.64 25.00
N LYS A 110 -8.80 -13.20 25.08
CA LYS A 110 -8.54 -14.49 25.76
C LYS A 110 -8.85 -14.46 27.27
N ILE A 111 -8.55 -13.34 27.94
CA ILE A 111 -8.70 -13.21 29.39
C ILE A 111 -10.14 -12.79 29.78
N LYS A 112 -11.07 -12.63 28.79
CA LYS A 112 -12.45 -12.15 29.03
C LYS A 112 -12.53 -10.82 29.81
N ARG A 113 -11.44 -10.06 29.88
CA ARG A 113 -11.47 -8.69 30.43
C ARG A 113 -12.16 -7.81 29.40
N LYS A 114 -13.39 -7.38 29.69
CA LYS A 114 -14.08 -6.40 28.86
C LYS A 114 -13.27 -5.11 28.88
N PRO A 115 -12.63 -4.67 27.79
CA PRO A 115 -12.21 -3.28 27.67
C PRO A 115 -13.48 -2.43 27.58
N ALA A 116 -13.43 -1.23 28.11
CA ALA A 116 -14.59 -0.35 28.28
C ALA A 116 -15.19 0.22 26.97
N VAL A 117 -14.72 -0.18 25.78
CA VAL A 117 -15.13 0.40 24.48
C VAL A 117 -15.34 -0.67 23.42
N GLU A 118 -16.58 -0.74 22.94
CA GLU A 118 -17.12 -1.05 21.61
C GLU A 118 -17.24 -2.45 21.02
N GLU A 119 -18.40 -2.62 20.42
CA GLU A 119 -19.14 -3.79 19.97
C GLU A 119 -18.62 -4.53 18.72
N ASN A 120 -17.51 -4.14 18.10
CA ASN A 120 -16.97 -4.79 16.90
C ASN A 120 -15.55 -5.34 17.12
N ARG A 121 -15.43 -6.34 18.00
CA ARG A 121 -14.13 -6.91 18.39
C ARG A 121 -13.76 -8.14 17.58
N GLN A 122 -13.33 -7.93 16.36
CA GLN A 122 -12.73 -9.01 15.60
C GLN A 122 -11.26 -9.24 16.04
N TRP A 123 -10.87 -10.51 16.07
CA TRP A 123 -9.47 -10.89 16.28
C TRP A 123 -8.61 -10.33 15.15
N LYS A 124 -7.61 -9.51 15.49
CA LYS A 124 -6.71 -8.93 14.48
C LYS A 124 -5.72 -9.96 13.96
N PRO A 125 -5.68 -10.24 12.66
CA PRO A 125 -4.78 -11.23 12.08
C PRO A 125 -3.32 -10.76 12.11
N ALA A 126 -2.39 -11.70 12.06
CA ALA A 126 -1.00 -11.41 11.78
C ALA A 126 -0.81 -11.29 10.27
N VAL A 127 -0.10 -10.24 9.85
CA VAL A 127 0.14 -9.93 8.45
C VAL A 127 1.65 -9.91 8.18
N ALA A 128 2.06 -10.49 7.05
CA ALA A 128 3.36 -10.26 6.45
C ALA A 128 3.14 -9.69 5.04
N TYR A 129 4.05 -8.86 4.58
CA TYR A 129 3.93 -8.13 3.32
C TYR A 129 5.28 -8.11 2.60
N CYS A 130 5.23 -8.27 1.29
CA CYS A 130 6.36 -8.12 0.39
C CYS A 130 5.87 -7.48 -0.90
N ARG A 131 6.63 -6.54 -1.46
CA ARG A 131 6.36 -5.91 -2.75
C ARG A 131 7.61 -5.88 -3.60
N TYR A 132 7.43 -6.14 -4.88
CA TYR A 132 8.44 -5.96 -5.91
C TYR A 132 7.83 -5.16 -7.06
N ALA A 133 8.27 -3.89 -7.21
CA ALA A 133 7.66 -2.92 -8.10
C ALA A 133 6.15 -2.75 -7.82
N ASP A 134 5.31 -3.06 -8.78
CA ASP A 134 3.84 -3.04 -8.75
C ASP A 134 3.21 -4.34 -8.26
N ASP A 135 3.96 -5.45 -8.27
CA ASP A 135 3.53 -6.73 -7.70
C ASP A 135 3.63 -6.73 -6.17
N PHE A 136 2.61 -7.21 -5.48
CA PHE A 136 2.66 -7.36 -4.04
C PHE A 136 1.98 -8.62 -3.52
N LEU A 137 2.46 -9.08 -2.38
CA LEU A 137 1.92 -10.21 -1.64
C LEU A 137 1.63 -9.79 -0.20
N VAL A 138 0.41 -10.07 0.26
CA VAL A 138 0.02 -9.92 1.67
C VAL A 138 -0.37 -11.29 2.20
N ILE A 139 0.36 -11.78 3.19
CA ILE A 139 0.08 -13.06 3.85
C ILE A 139 -0.65 -12.77 5.15
N VAL A 140 -1.86 -13.27 5.27
CA VAL A 140 -2.73 -13.09 6.43
C VAL A 140 -2.84 -14.40 7.20
N LYS A 141 -2.46 -14.39 8.48
CA LYS A 141 -2.68 -15.53 9.39
C LYS A 141 -3.99 -15.30 10.14
N GLY A 142 -5.06 -15.92 9.67
CA GLY A 142 -6.39 -15.73 10.20
C GLY A 142 -7.42 -16.57 9.47
N ASN A 143 -8.69 -16.19 9.55
CA ASN A 143 -9.76 -16.79 8.77
C ASN A 143 -9.96 -16.06 7.43
N LYS A 144 -10.79 -16.64 6.55
CA LYS A 144 -11.07 -16.13 5.22
C LYS A 144 -11.67 -14.71 5.27
N GLN A 145 -12.64 -14.49 6.14
CA GLN A 145 -13.30 -13.19 6.29
C GLN A 145 -12.32 -12.07 6.66
N GLN A 146 -11.33 -12.37 7.51
CA GLN A 146 -10.29 -11.41 7.89
C GLN A 146 -9.35 -11.09 6.71
N ALA A 147 -9.05 -12.08 5.87
CA ALA A 147 -8.25 -11.86 4.68
C ALA A 147 -9.02 -11.01 3.64
N GLU A 148 -10.30 -11.32 3.43
CA GLU A 148 -11.18 -10.53 2.56
C GLU A 148 -11.33 -9.08 3.05
N ALA A 149 -11.52 -8.88 4.35
CA ALA A 149 -11.59 -7.54 4.93
C ALA A 149 -10.30 -6.71 4.76
N ILE A 150 -9.13 -7.36 4.69
CA ILE A 150 -7.86 -6.68 4.41
C ILE A 150 -7.72 -6.38 2.91
N ARG A 151 -8.19 -7.27 2.05
CA ARG A 151 -8.16 -7.08 0.60
C ARG A 151 -9.04 -5.89 0.17
N ASP A 152 -10.17 -5.71 0.82
CA ASP A 152 -11.20 -4.74 0.44
C ASP A 152 -10.96 -3.34 1.07
N GLN A 153 -9.86 -3.15 1.83
CA GLN A 153 -9.41 -1.86 2.39
C GLN A 153 -8.52 -1.08 1.43
#